data_9ce876ada179dc436fd64cfa8ba5c4d5
#
_entry.id   9ce876ada179dc436fd64cfa8ba5c4d5
#
_cell.length_a   1.000
_cell.length_b   1.000
_cell.length_c   1.000
_cell.angle_alpha   90.00
_cell.angle_beta   90.00
_cell.angle_gamma   90.00
#
_symmetry.space_group_name_H-M   'P 1'
#
loop_
_entity.id
_entity.type
_entity.pdbx_description
1 polymer ?
#
loop_
_entity_poly.entity_id
_entity_poly.type
_entity_poly.pdbx_seq_one_letter_code
_entity_poly.pdbx_strand_id
1 'polypeptide(L)'
;RDFCLSRGLGDVYKRQIPIIGPLKHSLIANEISAVMGIVNGTTNYMLTRMGEDGMSYDEALAEAQVKGFAEADPTADVDGHDAAAKIAILASIAFNSRVVMDDVYTEGIRRISPVDLAMADTMGYAVKLVAHAHRTDHGIDVRVHPTMIPLDHQLAKVNGVYNAIYVIGDAVGETMFFGEGAGAGPAASAVMGDVLEVARHLQLGVK
;
A
#
# COMPACT_ATOMS: atom_id res chain seq x y z
N ARG A 1 -15.66 -18.86 -14.38
CA ARG A 1 -16.67 -18.52 -13.36
C ARG A 1 -16.10 -18.62 -11.93
N ASP A 2 -15.15 -19.51 -11.65
CA ASP A 2 -14.56 -19.74 -10.32
C ASP A 2 -13.48 -18.69 -9.93
N PHE A 3 -13.01 -17.93 -10.92
CA PHE A 3 -11.96 -16.92 -10.74
C PHE A 3 -12.41 -15.66 -9.96
N CYS A 4 -13.73 -15.40 -9.89
CA CYS A 4 -14.29 -14.25 -9.17
C CYS A 4 -14.46 -14.52 -7.66
N LEU A 5 -14.76 -15.76 -7.27
CA LEU A 5 -15.02 -16.14 -5.86
C LEU A 5 -13.72 -16.37 -5.07
N SER A 6 -12.69 -16.96 -5.69
CA SER A 6 -11.39 -17.15 -5.04
C SER A 6 -10.63 -15.82 -4.83
N ARG A 7 -10.89 -14.80 -5.65
CA ARG A 7 -10.36 -13.46 -5.47
C ARG A 7 -11.01 -12.70 -4.32
N GLY A 8 -12.29 -12.96 -4.00
CA GLY A 8 -12.99 -12.30 -2.90
C GLY A 8 -12.42 -12.63 -1.52
N LEU A 9 -12.06 -13.88 -1.26
CA LEU A 9 -11.58 -14.32 0.06
C LEU A 9 -10.08 -14.00 0.32
N GLY A 10 -9.24 -13.97 -0.71
CA GLY A 10 -7.84 -13.54 -0.58
C GLY A 10 -7.68 -12.03 -0.40
N ASP A 11 -8.67 -11.29 -0.81
CA ASP A 11 -8.73 -9.84 -0.79
C ASP A 11 -9.06 -9.27 0.62
N VAL A 12 -9.86 -9.99 1.42
CA VAL A 12 -10.24 -9.60 2.78
C VAL A 12 -9.02 -9.42 3.69
N TYR A 13 -7.98 -10.23 3.51
CA TYR A 13 -6.75 -10.14 4.30
C TYR A 13 -5.83 -8.96 3.93
N LYS A 14 -6.05 -8.32 2.78
CA LYS A 14 -5.15 -7.27 2.25
C LYS A 14 -5.83 -5.92 2.00
N ARG A 15 -7.12 -5.76 2.35
CA ARG A 15 -7.95 -4.59 2.01
C ARG A 15 -8.41 -3.81 3.23
N GLN A 16 -7.51 -3.35 4.06
CA GLN A 16 -7.96 -2.59 5.23
C GLN A 16 -8.26 -1.14 4.89
N ILE A 17 -7.59 -0.57 3.87
CA ILE A 17 -8.02 0.67 3.24
C ILE A 17 -9.00 0.35 2.10
N PRO A 18 -10.24 0.87 2.13
CA PRO A 18 -11.28 0.55 1.14
C PRO A 18 -11.04 1.26 -0.20
N ILE A 19 -9.99 0.87 -0.94
CA ILE A 19 -9.58 1.49 -2.21
C ILE A 19 -10.19 0.83 -3.44
N ILE A 20 -10.47 -0.47 -3.37
CA ILE A 20 -10.89 -1.23 -4.56
C ILE A 20 -12.26 -0.78 -5.06
N GLY A 21 -13.22 -0.57 -4.15
CA GLY A 21 -14.52 -0.02 -4.48
C GLY A 21 -14.43 1.34 -5.18
N PRO A 22 -13.75 2.33 -4.60
CA PRO A 22 -13.47 3.61 -5.25
C PRO A 22 -12.82 3.49 -6.63
N LEU A 23 -11.79 2.68 -6.81
CA LEU A 23 -11.17 2.47 -8.14
C LEU A 23 -12.13 1.88 -9.16
N LYS A 24 -13.01 0.95 -8.75
CA LYS A 24 -13.95 0.28 -9.64
C LYS A 24 -15.21 1.08 -9.95
N HIS A 25 -15.64 1.94 -9.04
CA HIS A 25 -16.95 2.60 -9.11
C HIS A 25 -16.85 4.12 -9.07
N SER A 26 -16.21 4.70 -8.03
CA SER A 26 -16.21 6.16 -7.84
C SER A 26 -15.28 6.89 -8.82
N LEU A 27 -14.16 6.27 -9.18
CA LEU A 27 -13.14 6.83 -10.07
C LEU A 27 -13.25 6.33 -11.51
N ILE A 28 -14.28 5.55 -11.85
CA ILE A 28 -14.44 4.90 -13.16
C ILE A 28 -14.51 5.90 -14.33
N ALA A 29 -14.94 7.13 -14.08
CA ALA A 29 -15.02 8.19 -15.07
C ALA A 29 -13.67 8.88 -15.35
N ASN A 30 -12.60 8.48 -14.63
CA ASN A 30 -11.28 9.07 -14.77
C ASN A 30 -10.32 8.12 -15.50
N GLU A 31 -9.44 8.68 -16.30
CA GLU A 31 -8.24 7.98 -16.72
C GLU A 31 -7.19 8.07 -15.60
N ILE A 32 -6.92 6.93 -14.96
CA ILE A 32 -5.93 6.88 -13.89
C ILE A 32 -4.54 6.85 -14.51
N SER A 33 -3.73 7.85 -14.18
CA SER A 33 -2.35 7.97 -14.64
C SER A 33 -1.34 7.33 -13.69
N ALA A 34 -1.61 7.40 -12.38
CA ALA A 34 -0.72 6.82 -11.38
C ALA A 34 -1.49 6.35 -10.13
N VAL A 35 -0.97 5.28 -9.52
CA VAL A 35 -1.32 4.81 -8.18
C VAL A 35 -0.03 4.62 -7.41
N MET A 36 0.07 5.22 -6.23
CA MET A 36 1.22 5.03 -5.35
C MET A 36 0.75 4.91 -3.91
N GLY A 37 1.53 4.23 -3.06
CA GLY A 37 1.12 4.12 -1.68
C GLY A 37 2.18 3.55 -0.74
N ILE A 38 1.98 3.85 0.52
CA ILE A 38 2.60 3.18 1.66
C ILE A 38 1.60 2.09 2.06
N VAL A 39 1.87 0.86 1.65
CA VAL A 39 0.90 -0.25 1.72
C VAL A 39 1.33 -1.37 2.67
N ASN A 40 2.42 -1.17 3.40
CA ASN A 40 2.91 -2.09 4.41
C ASN A 40 3.19 -1.33 5.72
N GLY A 41 2.40 -1.63 6.77
CA GLY A 41 2.47 -0.95 8.06
C GLY A 41 3.75 -1.28 8.85
N THR A 42 4.27 -2.50 8.73
CA THR A 42 5.49 -2.94 9.41
C THR A 42 6.70 -2.11 8.98
N THR A 43 6.92 -2.02 7.68
CA THR A 43 8.05 -1.25 7.12
C THR A 43 7.90 0.24 7.36
N ASN A 44 6.68 0.77 7.27
CA ASN A 44 6.45 2.18 7.57
C ASN A 44 6.72 2.49 9.06
N TYR A 45 6.30 1.60 9.97
CA TYR A 45 6.61 1.70 11.39
C TYR A 45 8.12 1.69 11.63
N MET A 46 8.84 0.72 11.07
CA MET A 46 10.28 0.61 11.22
C MET A 46 11.01 1.87 10.72
N LEU A 47 10.72 2.34 9.52
CA LEU A 47 11.31 3.56 8.96
C LEU A 47 10.98 4.80 9.80
N THR A 48 9.77 4.86 10.38
CA THR A 48 9.40 5.95 11.31
C THR A 48 10.28 5.94 12.56
N ARG A 49 10.43 4.77 13.22
CA ARG A 49 11.25 4.64 14.43
C ARG A 49 12.73 4.89 14.17
N MET A 50 13.24 4.40 13.05
CA MET A 50 14.62 4.65 12.62
C MET A 50 14.88 6.13 12.36
N GLY A 51 13.92 6.83 11.75
CA GLY A 51 14.05 8.26 11.42
C GLY A 51 13.84 9.19 12.63
N GLU A 52 12.81 8.95 13.45
CA GLU A 52 12.44 9.84 14.56
C GLU A 52 13.31 9.60 15.82
N ASP A 53 13.65 8.33 16.11
CA ASP A 53 14.36 7.95 17.34
C ASP A 53 15.80 7.50 17.10
N GLY A 54 16.24 7.46 15.84
CA GLY A 54 17.59 7.03 15.47
C GLY A 54 17.86 5.55 15.72
N MET A 55 16.82 4.73 15.83
CA MET A 55 16.96 3.29 16.05
C MET A 55 17.65 2.63 14.87
N SER A 56 18.51 1.64 15.14
CA SER A 56 19.01 0.77 14.09
C SER A 56 17.88 -0.07 13.47
N TYR A 57 18.13 -0.63 12.29
CA TYR A 57 17.18 -1.55 11.64
C TYR A 57 16.78 -2.72 12.56
N ASP A 58 17.75 -3.33 13.25
CA ASP A 58 17.52 -4.50 14.11
C ASP A 58 16.70 -4.12 15.36
N GLU A 59 16.96 -2.96 15.97
CA GLU A 59 16.17 -2.45 17.10
C GLU A 59 14.73 -2.14 16.69
N ALA A 60 14.53 -1.48 15.55
CA ALA A 60 13.20 -1.17 15.04
C ALA A 60 12.41 -2.43 14.67
N LEU A 61 13.07 -3.45 14.11
CA LEU A 61 12.46 -4.75 13.83
C LEU A 61 12.08 -5.48 15.11
N ALA A 62 12.97 -5.55 16.09
CA ALA A 62 12.71 -6.20 17.37
C ALA A 62 11.52 -5.53 18.09
N GLU A 63 11.46 -4.21 18.09
CA GLU A 63 10.33 -3.46 18.63
C GLU A 63 9.02 -3.77 17.90
N ALA A 64 9.05 -3.80 16.55
CA ALA A 64 7.89 -4.16 15.74
C ALA A 64 7.38 -5.58 16.04
N GLN A 65 8.28 -6.54 16.27
CA GLN A 65 7.93 -7.90 16.64
C GLN A 65 7.30 -7.98 18.04
N VAL A 66 7.88 -7.29 19.03
CA VAL A 66 7.32 -7.24 20.40
C VAL A 66 5.92 -6.63 20.41
N LYS A 67 5.68 -5.62 19.58
CA LYS A 67 4.36 -4.97 19.43
C LYS A 67 3.37 -5.77 18.56
N GLY A 68 3.81 -6.85 17.92
CA GLY A 68 2.98 -7.68 17.06
C GLY A 68 2.72 -7.07 15.67
N PHE A 69 3.52 -6.08 15.24
CA PHE A 69 3.45 -5.49 13.91
C PHE A 69 4.25 -6.29 12.88
N ALA A 70 5.27 -7.02 13.32
CA ALA A 70 6.04 -7.94 12.50
C ALA A 70 5.96 -9.36 13.04
N GLU A 71 5.90 -10.33 12.14
CA GLU A 71 6.01 -11.75 12.46
C GLU A 71 7.47 -12.16 12.74
N ALA A 72 7.68 -13.39 13.23
CA ALA A 72 9.02 -13.92 13.48
C ALA A 72 9.88 -13.98 12.20
N ASP A 73 9.27 -14.29 11.06
CA ASP A 73 9.88 -14.13 9.74
C ASP A 73 9.27 -12.89 9.04
N PRO A 74 9.97 -11.75 9.07
CA PRO A 74 9.49 -10.50 8.50
C PRO A 74 9.80 -10.35 6.99
N THR A 75 10.36 -11.37 6.34
CA THR A 75 10.91 -11.30 4.98
C THR A 75 9.90 -10.74 3.98
N ALA A 76 8.63 -11.18 4.04
CA ALA A 76 7.59 -10.71 3.13
C ALA A 76 7.37 -9.18 3.23
N ASP A 77 7.51 -8.62 4.43
CA ASP A 77 7.35 -7.19 4.70
C ASP A 77 8.62 -6.42 4.30
N VAL A 78 9.76 -6.76 4.94
CA VAL A 78 10.99 -5.95 4.85
C VAL A 78 11.69 -6.03 3.50
N ASP A 79 11.46 -7.09 2.72
CA ASP A 79 11.95 -7.22 1.36
C ASP A 79 10.95 -6.68 0.31
N GLY A 80 9.80 -6.18 0.76
CA GLY A 80 8.82 -5.50 -0.08
C GLY A 80 7.85 -6.42 -0.84
N HIS A 81 7.88 -7.72 -0.61
CA HIS A 81 7.06 -8.70 -1.35
C HIS A 81 5.55 -8.52 -1.10
N ASP A 82 5.14 -8.20 0.13
CA ASP A 82 3.74 -7.88 0.45
C ASP A 82 3.28 -6.62 -0.29
N ALA A 83 4.12 -5.59 -0.32
CA ALA A 83 3.84 -4.35 -1.05
C ALA A 83 3.79 -4.59 -2.57
N ALA A 84 4.67 -5.47 -3.11
CA ALA A 84 4.66 -5.85 -4.52
C ALA A 84 3.37 -6.57 -4.92
N ALA A 85 2.91 -7.52 -4.11
CA ALA A 85 1.64 -8.20 -4.35
C ALA A 85 0.45 -7.22 -4.34
N LYS A 86 0.45 -6.26 -3.42
CA LYS A 86 -0.60 -5.25 -3.31
C LYS A 86 -0.62 -4.28 -4.50
N ILE A 87 0.55 -3.78 -4.92
CA ILE A 87 0.58 -2.84 -6.06
C ILE A 87 0.25 -3.53 -7.38
N ALA A 88 0.61 -4.80 -7.57
CA ALA A 88 0.21 -5.57 -8.75
C ALA A 88 -1.33 -5.66 -8.88
N ILE A 89 -2.04 -5.85 -7.75
CA ILE A 89 -3.51 -5.85 -7.71
C ILE A 89 -4.05 -4.46 -8.04
N LEU A 90 -3.52 -3.42 -7.39
CA LEU A 90 -3.98 -2.04 -7.59
C LEU A 90 -3.74 -1.57 -9.03
N ALA A 91 -2.57 -1.85 -9.60
CA ALA A 91 -2.24 -1.55 -10.98
C ALA A 91 -3.16 -2.28 -11.96
N SER A 92 -3.44 -3.57 -11.70
CA SER A 92 -4.35 -4.34 -12.54
C SER A 92 -5.75 -3.75 -12.60
N ILE A 93 -6.24 -3.22 -11.49
CA ILE A 93 -7.56 -2.58 -11.41
C ILE A 93 -7.52 -1.18 -12.03
N ALA A 94 -6.57 -0.35 -11.62
CA ALA A 94 -6.49 1.05 -12.04
C ALA A 94 -6.27 1.20 -13.55
N PHE A 95 -5.46 0.32 -14.14
CA PHE A 95 -5.10 0.41 -15.56
C PHE A 95 -5.86 -0.59 -16.45
N ASN A 96 -6.80 -1.36 -15.88
CA ASN A 96 -7.54 -2.42 -16.57
C ASN A 96 -6.61 -3.35 -17.37
N SER A 97 -5.50 -3.75 -16.78
CA SER A 97 -4.45 -4.56 -17.40
C SER A 97 -4.00 -5.64 -16.42
N ARG A 98 -3.53 -6.77 -16.94
CA ARG A 98 -3.02 -7.82 -16.07
C ARG A 98 -1.58 -7.48 -15.66
N VAL A 99 -1.37 -7.21 -14.38
CA VAL A 99 -0.05 -7.07 -13.76
C VAL A 99 0.08 -8.18 -12.72
N VAL A 100 1.17 -8.92 -12.77
CA VAL A 100 1.49 -9.98 -11.79
C VAL A 100 2.69 -9.55 -10.95
N MET A 101 2.91 -10.23 -9.82
CA MET A 101 3.97 -9.89 -8.89
C MET A 101 5.36 -9.94 -9.53
N ASP A 102 5.58 -10.86 -10.49
CA ASP A 102 6.85 -11.01 -11.20
C ASP A 102 7.17 -9.83 -12.15
N ASP A 103 6.16 -9.01 -12.49
CA ASP A 103 6.34 -7.78 -13.27
C ASP A 103 6.80 -6.61 -12.39
N VAL A 104 6.78 -6.74 -11.06
CA VAL A 104 7.06 -5.66 -10.12
C VAL A 104 8.55 -5.64 -9.77
N TYR A 105 9.25 -4.56 -10.11
CA TYR A 105 10.56 -4.32 -9.54
C TYR A 105 10.44 -4.14 -8.03
N THR A 106 11.19 -4.91 -7.24
CA THR A 106 11.02 -4.90 -5.79
C THR A 106 12.37 -4.78 -5.07
N GLU A 107 12.47 -3.76 -4.22
CA GLU A 107 13.58 -3.54 -3.30
C GLU A 107 13.02 -3.22 -1.91
N GLY A 108 13.51 -3.93 -0.89
CA GLY A 108 13.09 -3.75 0.50
C GLY A 108 13.90 -2.70 1.26
N ILE A 109 13.69 -2.67 2.59
CA ILE A 109 14.29 -1.65 3.47
C ILE A 109 15.55 -2.13 4.22
N ARG A 110 16.00 -3.37 4.05
CA ARG A 110 17.12 -3.95 4.82
C ARG A 110 18.42 -3.15 4.74
N ARG A 111 18.62 -2.41 3.67
CA ARG A 111 19.84 -1.63 3.43
C ARG A 111 19.73 -0.18 3.88
N ILE A 112 18.56 0.25 4.34
CA ILE A 112 18.35 1.60 4.83
C ILE A 112 18.89 1.70 6.25
N SER A 113 19.71 2.70 6.49
CA SER A 113 20.29 3.00 7.80
C SER A 113 19.68 4.28 8.39
N PRO A 114 19.78 4.49 9.72
CA PRO A 114 19.38 5.77 10.34
C PRO A 114 20.12 6.98 9.77
N VAL A 115 21.36 6.78 9.31
CA VAL A 115 22.14 7.86 8.67
C VAL A 115 21.52 8.29 7.35
N ASP A 116 21.05 7.33 6.53
CA ASP A 116 20.37 7.64 5.27
C ASP A 116 19.10 8.47 5.51
N LEU A 117 18.33 8.10 6.55
CA LEU A 117 17.11 8.82 6.93
C LEU A 117 17.41 10.23 7.42
N ALA A 118 18.43 10.40 8.27
CA ALA A 118 18.86 11.71 8.77
C ALA A 118 19.40 12.60 7.63
N MET A 119 20.11 12.02 6.68
CA MET A 119 20.60 12.76 5.50
C MET A 119 19.44 13.21 4.61
N ALA A 120 18.46 12.31 4.35
CA ALA A 120 17.27 12.66 3.59
C ALA A 120 16.48 13.80 4.26
N ASP A 121 16.30 13.74 5.58
CA ASP A 121 15.60 14.79 6.35
C ASP A 121 16.31 16.15 6.22
N THR A 122 17.64 16.20 6.35
CA THR A 122 18.42 17.43 6.15
C THR A 122 18.27 18.01 4.74
N MET A 123 17.96 17.17 3.75
CA MET A 123 17.68 17.56 2.37
C MET A 123 16.21 17.93 2.12
N GLY A 124 15.35 17.84 3.14
CA GLY A 124 13.91 18.14 3.03
C GLY A 124 13.08 16.97 2.51
N TYR A 125 13.51 15.72 2.72
CA TYR A 125 12.84 14.52 2.27
C TYR A 125 12.60 13.52 3.41
N ALA A 126 11.48 12.82 3.35
CA ALA A 126 11.25 11.60 4.13
C ALA A 126 11.50 10.36 3.25
N VAL A 127 12.10 9.32 3.83
CA VAL A 127 12.24 8.03 3.13
C VAL A 127 11.10 7.11 3.53
N LYS A 128 10.38 6.60 2.54
CA LYS A 128 9.27 5.65 2.72
C LYS A 128 9.45 4.47 1.76
N LEU A 129 8.99 3.27 2.16
CA LEU A 129 8.83 2.18 1.21
C LEU A 129 7.56 2.44 0.40
N VAL A 130 7.73 2.87 -0.85
CA VAL A 130 6.62 3.22 -1.73
C VAL A 130 6.40 2.13 -2.77
N ALA A 131 5.18 1.65 -2.85
CA ALA A 131 4.68 0.88 -3.97
C ALA A 131 4.05 1.85 -4.95
N HIS A 132 4.51 1.87 -6.20
CA HIS A 132 3.92 2.74 -7.20
C HIS A 132 3.76 2.05 -8.55
N ALA A 133 2.72 2.47 -9.27
CA ALA A 133 2.45 2.07 -10.64
C ALA A 133 2.01 3.31 -11.43
N HIS A 134 2.56 3.49 -12.60
CA HIS A 134 2.15 4.58 -13.48
C HIS A 134 2.15 4.15 -14.94
N ARG A 135 1.25 4.78 -15.70
CA ARG A 135 1.14 4.58 -17.14
C ARG A 135 2.22 5.40 -17.85
N THR A 136 2.93 4.75 -18.76
CA THR A 136 3.93 5.37 -19.64
C THR A 136 3.55 5.15 -21.10
N ASP A 137 4.23 5.83 -22.01
CA ASP A 137 4.06 5.62 -23.46
C ASP A 137 4.43 4.19 -23.92
N HIS A 138 5.19 3.47 -23.10
CA HIS A 138 5.69 2.12 -23.40
C HIS A 138 4.98 1.01 -22.60
N GLY A 139 4.00 1.36 -21.75
CA GLY A 139 3.28 0.40 -20.93
C GLY A 139 3.08 0.89 -19.50
N ILE A 140 3.02 -0.06 -18.56
CA ILE A 140 2.83 0.22 -17.15
C ILE A 140 4.16 -0.06 -16.43
N ASP A 141 4.70 0.94 -15.74
CA ASP A 141 5.85 0.78 -14.85
C ASP A 141 5.34 0.52 -13.42
N VAL A 142 5.79 -0.59 -12.82
CA VAL A 142 5.35 -0.99 -11.47
C VAL A 142 6.57 -1.32 -10.61
N ARG A 143 6.67 -0.64 -9.46
CA ARG A 143 7.83 -0.76 -8.57
C ARG A 143 7.46 -0.69 -7.09
N VAL A 144 8.31 -1.31 -6.28
CA VAL A 144 8.35 -1.15 -4.81
C VAL A 144 9.79 -0.90 -4.41
N HIS A 145 10.08 0.25 -3.83
CA HIS A 145 11.42 0.55 -3.33
C HIS A 145 11.40 1.69 -2.31
N PRO A 146 12.45 1.83 -1.48
CA PRO A 146 12.65 3.02 -0.67
C PRO A 146 12.71 4.27 -1.54
N THR A 147 11.90 5.26 -1.22
CA THR A 147 11.73 6.47 -2.03
C THR A 147 11.87 7.71 -1.15
N MET A 148 12.66 8.67 -1.60
CA MET A 148 12.73 10.00 -0.99
C MET A 148 11.52 10.82 -1.44
N ILE A 149 10.68 11.21 -0.49
CA ILE A 149 9.45 11.98 -0.72
C ILE A 149 9.64 13.37 -0.11
N PRO A 150 9.39 14.47 -0.83
CA PRO A 150 9.45 15.82 -0.28
C PRO A 150 8.57 15.94 0.99
N LEU A 151 9.05 16.62 2.03
CA LEU A 151 8.35 16.72 3.32
C LEU A 151 6.98 17.42 3.23
N ASP A 152 6.75 18.25 2.21
CA ASP A 152 5.46 18.88 1.95
C ASP A 152 4.44 17.95 1.30
N HIS A 153 4.86 16.86 0.69
CA HIS A 153 3.98 15.86 0.09
C HIS A 153 3.18 15.08 1.16
N GLN A 154 1.92 14.76 0.86
CA GLN A 154 1.03 14.11 1.84
C GLN A 154 1.52 12.72 2.30
N LEU A 155 2.13 11.93 1.40
CA LEU A 155 2.68 10.62 1.76
C LEU A 155 3.87 10.70 2.74
N ALA A 156 4.63 11.78 2.75
CA ALA A 156 5.73 11.96 3.70
C ALA A 156 5.25 12.01 5.16
N LYS A 157 4.01 12.46 5.38
CA LYS A 157 3.39 12.62 6.69
C LYS A 157 2.74 11.33 7.23
N VAL A 158 2.75 10.26 6.45
CA VAL A 158 2.20 8.96 6.84
C VAL A 158 3.22 8.20 7.68
N ASN A 159 3.10 8.25 9.00
CA ASN A 159 4.04 7.63 9.95
C ASN A 159 3.43 6.45 10.70
N GLY A 160 4.25 5.72 11.45
CA GLY A 160 3.84 4.59 12.27
C GLY A 160 3.26 3.44 11.45
N VAL A 161 2.22 2.81 11.94
CA VAL A 161 1.57 1.65 11.30
C VAL A 161 0.56 2.03 10.22
N TYR A 162 0.39 3.33 9.96
CA TYR A 162 -0.58 3.81 9.00
C TYR A 162 -0.16 3.54 7.56
N ASN A 163 -1.16 3.31 6.74
CA ASN A 163 -1.03 3.13 5.30
C ASN A 163 -1.74 4.27 4.57
N ALA A 164 -1.31 4.53 3.33
CA ALA A 164 -1.99 5.48 2.46
C ALA A 164 -1.85 5.03 1.01
N ILE A 165 -2.90 5.25 0.23
CA ILE A 165 -2.91 5.03 -1.21
C ILE A 165 -3.30 6.34 -1.89
N TYR A 166 -2.45 6.78 -2.79
CA TYR A 166 -2.55 8.01 -3.54
C TYR A 166 -2.85 7.68 -5.00
N VAL A 167 -3.89 8.28 -5.54
CA VAL A 167 -4.36 8.02 -6.91
C VAL A 167 -4.43 9.34 -7.66
N ILE A 168 -3.90 9.36 -8.87
CA ILE A 168 -3.94 10.51 -9.77
C ILE A 168 -4.84 10.17 -10.97
N GLY A 169 -5.93 10.90 -11.10
CA GLY A 169 -6.84 10.82 -12.24
C GLY A 169 -6.86 12.14 -13.00
N ASP A 170 -7.20 12.08 -14.28
CA ASP A 170 -7.22 13.22 -15.18
C ASP A 170 -8.23 14.30 -14.77
N ALA A 171 -9.44 13.91 -14.39
CA ALA A 171 -10.51 14.85 -14.05
C ALA A 171 -10.59 15.11 -12.52
N VAL A 172 -10.39 14.08 -11.69
CA VAL A 172 -10.48 14.21 -10.23
C VAL A 172 -9.21 14.80 -9.61
N GLY A 173 -8.10 14.77 -10.34
CA GLY A 173 -6.80 15.17 -9.81
C GLY A 173 -6.25 14.15 -8.80
N GLU A 174 -5.65 14.66 -7.76
CA GLU A 174 -4.99 13.89 -6.70
C GLU A 174 -5.96 13.53 -5.59
N THR A 175 -6.06 12.25 -5.27
CA THR A 175 -6.87 11.74 -4.16
C THR A 175 -6.04 10.84 -3.26
N MET A 176 -6.27 10.86 -1.96
CA MET A 176 -5.57 10.03 -1.00
C MET A 176 -6.54 9.30 -0.07
N PHE A 177 -6.33 8.00 0.10
CA PHE A 177 -7.01 7.16 1.06
C PHE A 177 -6.02 6.81 2.17
N PHE A 178 -6.32 7.22 3.39
CA PHE A 178 -5.45 7.06 4.55
C PHE A 178 -6.18 6.31 5.67
N GLY A 179 -5.47 5.43 6.37
CA GLY A 179 -6.02 4.70 7.50
C GLY A 179 -5.07 3.65 8.06
N GLU A 180 -5.56 2.91 9.05
CA GLU A 180 -4.82 1.76 9.58
C GLU A 180 -4.75 0.65 8.52
N GLY A 181 -3.54 0.16 8.26
CA GLY A 181 -3.30 -0.92 7.30
C GLY A 181 -3.50 -2.31 7.87
N ALA A 182 -3.64 -2.45 9.19
CA ALA A 182 -3.81 -3.71 9.92
C ALA A 182 -4.66 -3.52 11.18
N GLY A 183 -5.27 -4.60 11.67
CA GLY A 183 -6.01 -4.61 12.92
C GLY A 183 -7.37 -5.31 12.85
N ALA A 184 -7.89 -5.75 13.99
CA ALA A 184 -9.16 -6.49 14.07
C ALA A 184 -10.36 -5.63 13.62
N GLY A 185 -10.39 -4.35 13.99
CA GLY A 185 -11.45 -3.41 13.60
C GLY A 185 -11.49 -3.15 12.09
N PRO A 186 -10.40 -2.70 11.47
CA PRO A 186 -10.33 -2.51 10.03
C PRO A 186 -10.64 -3.78 9.22
N ALA A 187 -10.12 -4.94 9.65
CA ALA A 187 -10.41 -6.21 9.01
C ALA A 187 -11.91 -6.58 9.10
N ALA A 188 -12.51 -6.47 10.28
CA ALA A 188 -13.93 -6.72 10.47
C ALA A 188 -14.80 -5.78 9.63
N SER A 189 -14.44 -4.49 9.56
CA SER A 189 -15.14 -3.50 8.74
C SER A 189 -15.10 -3.86 7.26
N ALA A 190 -13.95 -4.30 6.74
CA ALA A 190 -13.82 -4.71 5.35
C ALA A 190 -14.69 -5.95 5.04
N VAL A 191 -14.63 -6.98 5.89
CA VAL A 191 -15.45 -8.19 5.75
C VAL A 191 -16.95 -7.86 5.75
N MET A 192 -17.39 -7.05 6.73
CA MET A 192 -18.80 -6.68 6.83
C MET A 192 -19.24 -5.81 5.66
N GLY A 193 -18.36 -4.96 5.14
CA GLY A 193 -18.62 -4.21 3.92
C GLY A 193 -18.94 -5.11 2.73
N ASP A 194 -18.11 -6.11 2.49
CA ASP A 194 -18.29 -7.08 1.41
C ASP A 194 -19.59 -7.93 1.60
N VAL A 195 -19.87 -8.35 2.83
CA VAL A 195 -21.12 -9.09 3.16
C VAL A 195 -22.36 -8.23 2.85
N LEU A 196 -22.35 -6.97 3.24
CA LEU A 196 -23.48 -6.05 2.99
C LEU A 196 -23.64 -5.75 1.50
N GLU A 197 -22.53 -5.64 0.75
CA GLU A 197 -22.56 -5.45 -0.70
C GLU A 197 -23.19 -6.65 -1.40
N VAL A 198 -22.77 -7.86 -1.05
CA VAL A 198 -23.37 -9.12 -1.57
C VAL A 198 -24.86 -9.20 -1.22
N ALA A 199 -25.24 -8.89 0.02
CA ALA A 199 -26.64 -8.91 0.44
C ALA A 199 -27.51 -7.93 -0.37
N ARG A 200 -27.01 -6.74 -0.66
CA ARG A 200 -27.69 -5.74 -1.52
C ARG A 200 -27.86 -6.25 -2.95
N HIS A 201 -26.82 -6.86 -3.54
CA HIS A 201 -26.89 -7.42 -4.89
C HIS A 201 -27.92 -8.53 -4.97
N LEU A 202 -27.99 -9.41 -3.96
CA LEU A 202 -29.03 -10.46 -3.89
C LEU A 202 -30.44 -9.89 -3.82
N GLN A 203 -30.65 -8.83 -3.00
CA GLN A 203 -31.96 -8.16 -2.89
C GLN A 203 -32.40 -7.50 -4.21
N LEU A 204 -31.45 -6.93 -4.95
CA LEU A 204 -31.72 -6.25 -6.22
C LEU A 204 -31.80 -7.22 -7.40
N GLY A 205 -31.59 -8.53 -7.20
CA GLY A 205 -31.59 -9.54 -8.26
C GLY A 205 -30.44 -9.38 -9.28
N VAL A 206 -29.40 -8.65 -8.90
CA VAL A 206 -28.19 -8.49 -9.72
C VAL A 206 -27.37 -9.79 -9.62
N LYS A 207 -27.16 -10.43 -10.79
CA LYS A 207 -26.37 -11.67 -10.91
C LYS A 207 -24.90 -11.36 -11.22
#